data_87b5fb845727768320c102d17471a69b
#
_entry.id   87b5fb845727768320c102d17471a69b
#
_cell.length_a   1.000
_cell.length_b   1.000
_cell.length_c   1.000
_cell.angle_alpha   90.00
_cell.angle_beta   90.00
_cell.angle_gamma   90.00
#
_symmetry.space_group_name_H-M   'P 1'
#
loop_
_entity.id
_entity.type
_entity.pdbx_description
1 polymer ?
#
loop_
_entity_poly.entity_id
_entity_poly.type
_entity_poly.pdbx_seq_one_letter_code
_entity_poly.pdbx_strand_id
1 'polypeptide(L)'
;VQSFPGVASTAAFRNDIIVRGGGPSENRFFLDGVEIPNINHFSTQGASGGPVGIINPDFIREVNFYAAAFPAARGNALSSVLDFKLQDGNQEKSSARAVVGASEVAFSANGPLGKKTTYLVSVRRSYLQFLFKAIGLPFLPTYTDAQFKIKHQIDKQNEISFIGLGALDDMKLNTGMKDMSDENKYILEYLPVVKQKTYTLGAVYKHFAGHN
;
A
#
# COMPACT_ATOMS: atom_id res chain seq x y z
N VAL A 1 1.48 -10.10 8.32
CA VAL A 1 2.47 -9.60 9.30
C VAL A 1 1.94 -9.76 10.72
N GLN A 2 0.68 -9.47 11.00
CA GLN A 2 0.07 -9.58 12.33
C GLN A 2 0.15 -10.98 12.96
N SER A 3 0.41 -12.03 12.18
CA SER A 3 0.60 -13.40 12.65
C SER A 3 2.02 -13.74 13.08
N PHE A 4 2.96 -12.82 12.97
CA PHE A 4 4.35 -13.06 13.36
C PHE A 4 4.56 -12.88 14.86
N PRO A 5 5.49 -13.65 15.48
CA PRO A 5 5.83 -13.50 16.88
C PRO A 5 6.29 -12.07 17.20
N GLY A 6 5.80 -11.50 18.29
CA GLY A 6 6.12 -10.14 18.72
C GLY A 6 5.38 -9.02 17.99
N VAL A 7 4.42 -9.36 17.14
CA VAL A 7 3.52 -8.40 16.50
C VAL A 7 2.15 -8.46 17.18
N ALA A 8 1.68 -7.31 17.63
CA ALA A 8 0.32 -7.15 18.17
C ALA A 8 -0.59 -6.48 17.12
N SER A 9 -1.84 -6.93 17.07
CA SER A 9 -2.89 -6.30 16.27
C SER A 9 -3.65 -5.26 17.09
N THR A 10 -4.12 -4.23 16.42
CA THR A 10 -5.06 -3.26 16.99
C THR A 10 -6.52 -3.68 16.73
N ALA A 11 -7.47 -2.80 17.03
CA ALA A 11 -8.90 -3.06 16.81
C ALA A 11 -9.20 -3.49 15.36
N ALA A 12 -10.25 -4.26 15.15
CA ALA A 12 -10.59 -4.98 13.93
C ALA A 12 -10.68 -4.13 12.63
N PHE A 13 -10.88 -2.82 12.74
CA PHE A 13 -10.95 -1.89 11.61
C PHE A 13 -9.64 -1.11 11.37
N ARG A 14 -8.55 -1.47 12.06
CA ARG A 14 -7.22 -0.87 11.90
C ARG A 14 -6.19 -1.96 11.60
N ASN A 15 -5.27 -1.65 10.70
CA ASN A 15 -4.15 -2.52 10.34
C ASN A 15 -2.82 -2.00 10.88
N ASP A 16 -2.85 -1.29 12.00
CA ASP A 16 -1.63 -0.85 12.66
C ASP A 16 -0.74 -2.04 13.00
N ILE A 17 0.54 -1.88 12.78
CA ILE A 17 1.56 -2.88 13.09
C ILE A 17 2.30 -2.41 14.33
N ILE A 18 2.09 -3.09 15.44
CA ILE A 18 2.78 -2.86 16.71
C ILE A 18 3.79 -3.98 16.90
N VAL A 19 5.07 -3.65 16.89
CA VAL A 19 6.14 -4.63 16.99
C VAL A 19 6.92 -4.40 18.28
N ARG A 20 6.97 -5.42 19.13
CA ARG A 20 7.69 -5.41 20.42
C ARG A 20 7.36 -4.20 21.31
N GLY A 21 6.09 -3.78 21.31
CA GLY A 21 5.61 -2.64 22.09
C GLY A 21 5.92 -1.27 21.49
N GLY A 22 6.57 -1.19 20.34
CA GLY A 22 6.79 0.07 19.63
C GLY A 22 5.53 0.57 18.93
N GLY A 23 5.37 1.88 18.84
CA GLY A 23 4.22 2.52 18.19
C GLY A 23 4.17 2.29 16.67
N PRO A 24 2.97 2.41 16.05
CA PRO A 24 2.82 2.22 14.60
C PRO A 24 3.69 3.16 13.75
N SER A 25 3.95 4.38 14.22
CA SER A 25 4.81 5.38 13.55
C SER A 25 6.31 5.06 13.61
N GLU A 26 6.71 4.10 14.43
CA GLU A 26 8.11 3.66 14.57
C GLU A 26 8.52 2.64 13.52
N ASN A 27 7.56 2.13 12.75
CA ASN A 27 7.82 1.23 11.63
C ASN A 27 8.24 2.01 10.38
N ARG A 28 9.08 1.40 9.55
CA ARG A 28 9.46 1.93 8.25
C ARG A 28 9.08 0.94 7.14
N PHE A 29 8.62 1.50 6.04
CA PHE A 29 8.15 0.73 4.89
C PHE A 29 8.96 1.08 3.66
N PHE A 30 9.40 0.05 2.95
CA PHE A 30 10.16 0.21 1.71
C PHE A 30 9.51 -0.59 0.59
N LEU A 31 9.52 -0.04 -0.61
CA LEU A 31 9.04 -0.67 -1.83
C LEU A 31 10.19 -0.71 -2.84
N ASP A 32 10.77 -1.89 -3.07
CA ASP A 32 11.99 -2.10 -3.87
C ASP A 32 13.16 -1.19 -3.47
N GLY A 33 13.25 -0.80 -2.20
CA GLY A 33 14.31 0.06 -1.66
C GLY A 33 13.95 1.54 -1.58
N VAL A 34 12.82 1.96 -2.12
CA VAL A 34 12.27 3.31 -1.96
C VAL A 34 11.42 3.37 -0.69
N GLU A 35 11.70 4.30 0.22
CA GLU A 35 10.89 4.48 1.42
C GLU A 35 9.52 5.05 1.05
N ILE A 36 8.45 4.45 1.62
CA ILE A 36 7.07 4.88 1.46
C ILE A 36 6.48 5.29 2.81
N PRO A 37 5.64 6.33 2.86
CA PRO A 37 5.18 6.89 4.14
C PRO A 37 4.24 5.97 4.92
N ASN A 38 3.42 5.21 4.21
CA ASN A 38 2.49 4.22 4.78
C ASN A 38 2.16 3.13 3.76
N ILE A 39 1.50 2.07 4.21
CA ILE A 39 1.12 0.93 3.39
C ILE A 39 -0.39 0.75 3.27
N ASN A 40 -1.19 1.60 3.93
CA ASN A 40 -2.64 1.48 3.97
C ASN A 40 -3.32 2.79 3.60
N HIS A 41 -4.53 2.66 3.03
CA HIS A 41 -5.47 3.77 2.86
C HIS A 41 -6.01 4.28 4.19
N PHE A 42 -6.48 5.52 4.24
CA PHE A 42 -7.10 6.16 5.41
C PHE A 42 -6.23 6.09 6.67
N SER A 43 -4.90 6.14 6.52
CA SER A 43 -4.01 6.18 7.66
C SER A 43 -4.15 7.53 8.38
N THR A 44 -4.21 7.47 9.72
CA THR A 44 -4.28 8.66 10.55
C THR A 44 -2.89 9.12 10.97
N GLN A 45 -2.75 10.36 11.44
CA GLN A 45 -1.48 10.88 11.92
C GLN A 45 -0.92 10.01 13.05
N GLY A 46 0.34 9.63 12.95
CA GLY A 46 1.02 8.79 13.94
C GLY A 46 0.66 7.31 13.87
N ALA A 47 -0.14 6.87 12.88
CA ALA A 47 -0.54 5.50 12.67
C ALA A 47 -0.18 5.04 11.26
N SER A 48 0.21 3.78 11.12
CA SER A 48 0.49 3.15 9.82
C SER A 48 -0.70 2.35 9.28
N GLY A 49 -1.78 2.26 10.04
CA GLY A 49 -2.88 1.35 9.80
C GLY A 49 -4.16 2.00 9.33
N GLY A 50 -4.63 1.59 8.18
CA GLY A 50 -5.99 1.76 7.67
C GLY A 50 -6.57 0.40 7.28
N PRO A 51 -7.85 0.33 6.90
CA PRO A 51 -8.53 -0.95 6.66
C PRO A 51 -8.09 -1.66 5.37
N VAL A 52 -7.48 -0.95 4.43
CA VAL A 52 -7.14 -1.47 3.10
C VAL A 52 -5.72 -1.08 2.73
N GLY A 53 -4.95 -2.03 2.21
CA GLY A 53 -3.57 -1.79 1.74
C GLY A 53 -3.50 -1.02 0.43
N ILE A 54 -2.54 -0.10 0.31
CA ILE A 54 -2.27 0.66 -0.92
C ILE A 54 -1.50 -0.20 -1.93
N ILE A 55 -0.56 -1.03 -1.45
CA ILE A 55 0.26 -1.86 -2.34
C ILE A 55 -0.59 -2.96 -2.95
N ASN A 56 -0.53 -3.12 -4.26
CA ASN A 56 -1.19 -4.24 -4.95
C ASN A 56 -0.51 -5.56 -4.56
N PRO A 57 -1.21 -6.49 -3.88
CA PRO A 57 -0.63 -7.75 -3.43
C PRO A 57 -0.19 -8.65 -4.59
N ASP A 58 -0.85 -8.58 -5.75
CA ASP A 58 -0.49 -9.37 -6.94
C ASP A 58 0.91 -9.01 -7.49
N PHE A 59 1.45 -7.86 -7.12
CA PHE A 59 2.77 -7.40 -7.55
C PHE A 59 3.88 -7.73 -6.56
N ILE A 60 3.53 -8.16 -5.35
CA ILE A 60 4.52 -8.49 -4.33
C ILE A 60 5.13 -9.86 -4.62
N ARG A 61 6.44 -9.90 -4.75
CA ARG A 61 7.22 -11.14 -4.87
C ARG A 61 7.66 -11.64 -3.50
N GLU A 62 8.07 -10.73 -2.62
CA GLU A 62 8.69 -11.03 -1.34
C GLU A 62 8.47 -9.89 -0.36
N VAL A 63 8.34 -10.22 0.92
CA VAL A 63 8.30 -9.25 2.02
C VAL A 63 9.36 -9.64 3.05
N ASN A 64 10.35 -8.77 3.24
CA ASN A 64 11.33 -8.92 4.30
C ASN A 64 10.88 -8.13 5.52
N PHE A 65 10.70 -8.82 6.64
CA PHE A 65 10.30 -8.24 7.90
C PHE A 65 11.44 -8.30 8.91
N TYR A 66 11.88 -7.14 9.37
CA TYR A 66 12.92 -6.99 10.37
C TYR A 66 12.31 -6.42 11.65
N ALA A 67 12.32 -7.20 12.73
CA ALA A 67 11.66 -6.85 14.00
C ALA A 67 12.63 -6.37 15.11
N ALA A 68 13.96 -6.43 14.92
CA ALA A 68 14.92 -6.06 15.94
C ALA A 68 16.27 -5.61 15.41
N ALA A 69 16.82 -6.31 14.42
CA ALA A 69 18.08 -5.96 13.79
C ALA A 69 17.80 -5.49 12.37
N PHE A 70 18.21 -4.30 12.03
CA PHE A 70 18.01 -3.69 10.73
C PHE A 70 19.28 -3.71 9.90
N PRO A 71 19.21 -3.97 8.58
CA PRO A 71 20.36 -3.75 7.71
C PRO A 71 20.83 -2.30 7.79
N ALA A 72 22.14 -2.07 7.69
CA ALA A 72 22.72 -0.72 7.75
C ALA A 72 22.11 0.25 6.74
N ALA A 73 21.59 -0.27 5.61
CA ALA A 73 20.90 0.50 4.59
C ALA A 73 19.46 0.93 4.97
N ARG A 74 18.94 0.53 6.13
CA ARG A 74 17.59 0.80 6.61
C ARG A 74 17.64 1.57 7.94
N GLY A 75 18.09 2.83 7.86
CA GLY A 75 18.13 3.73 9.03
C GLY A 75 16.75 4.24 9.46
N ASN A 76 16.73 4.99 10.58
CA ASN A 76 15.55 5.68 11.12
C ASN A 76 14.36 4.81 11.52
N ALA A 77 14.53 3.49 11.64
CA ALA A 77 13.52 2.60 12.20
C ALA A 77 13.78 2.39 13.69
N LEU A 78 12.71 2.43 14.51
CA LEU A 78 12.81 2.19 15.95
C LEU A 78 12.20 0.83 16.32
N SER A 79 11.13 0.40 15.63
CA SER A 79 10.39 -0.81 15.97
C SER A 79 10.56 -1.89 14.90
N SER A 80 10.23 -1.61 13.65
CA SER A 80 10.37 -2.58 12.57
C SER A 80 10.64 -1.95 11.21
N VAL A 81 11.15 -2.78 10.30
CA VAL A 81 11.26 -2.47 8.86
C VAL A 81 10.54 -3.55 8.07
N LEU A 82 9.65 -3.12 7.17
CA LEU A 82 9.04 -3.96 6.15
C LEU A 82 9.55 -3.52 4.78
N ASP A 83 10.24 -4.44 4.10
CA ASP A 83 10.80 -4.20 2.76
C ASP A 83 10.09 -5.10 1.75
N PHE A 84 9.20 -4.48 0.96
CA PHE A 84 8.43 -5.14 -0.08
C PHE A 84 9.23 -5.17 -1.36
N LYS A 85 9.39 -6.36 -1.94
CA LYS A 85 9.99 -6.55 -3.25
C LYS A 85 8.91 -6.83 -4.27
N LEU A 86 8.83 -6.00 -5.29
CA LEU A 86 7.92 -6.18 -6.40
C LEU A 86 8.46 -7.21 -7.40
N GLN A 87 7.55 -7.86 -8.09
CA GLN A 87 7.87 -8.61 -9.29
C GLN A 87 8.42 -7.67 -10.38
N ASP A 88 9.14 -8.22 -11.32
CA ASP A 88 9.45 -7.54 -12.58
C ASP A 88 8.34 -7.83 -13.60
N GLY A 89 8.13 -6.94 -14.55
CA GLY A 89 7.22 -7.19 -15.66
C GLY A 89 7.71 -8.37 -16.51
N ASN A 90 6.78 -9.07 -17.13
CA ASN A 90 7.11 -10.17 -18.01
C ASN A 90 7.95 -9.68 -19.21
N GLN A 91 9.00 -10.42 -19.57
CA GLN A 91 9.92 -10.04 -20.66
C GLN A 91 9.45 -10.57 -22.04
N GLU A 92 8.56 -11.55 -22.06
CA GLU A 92 8.17 -12.26 -23.29
C GLU A 92 6.83 -11.78 -23.83
N LYS A 93 5.85 -11.56 -22.94
CA LYS A 93 4.47 -11.26 -23.34
C LYS A 93 3.82 -10.23 -22.42
N SER A 94 2.96 -9.40 -22.97
CA SER A 94 2.10 -8.54 -22.19
C SER A 94 0.89 -9.31 -21.69
N SER A 95 0.46 -9.01 -20.47
CA SER A 95 -0.77 -9.51 -19.88
C SER A 95 -1.51 -8.39 -19.18
N ALA A 96 -2.82 -8.47 -19.18
CA ALA A 96 -3.69 -7.55 -18.47
C ALA A 96 -4.76 -8.33 -17.70
N ARG A 97 -5.14 -7.82 -16.53
CA ARG A 97 -6.17 -8.40 -15.67
C ARG A 97 -7.09 -7.30 -15.21
N ALA A 98 -8.40 -7.50 -15.37
CA ALA A 98 -9.44 -6.69 -14.76
C ALA A 98 -10.15 -7.53 -13.70
N VAL A 99 -10.39 -6.92 -12.55
CA VAL A 99 -11.05 -7.56 -11.41
C VAL A 99 -12.19 -6.67 -10.95
N VAL A 100 -13.36 -7.27 -10.75
CA VAL A 100 -14.48 -6.65 -10.07
C VAL A 100 -14.68 -7.43 -8.78
N GLY A 101 -14.26 -6.84 -7.67
CA GLY A 101 -14.36 -7.43 -6.33
C GLY A 101 -15.65 -7.02 -5.62
N ALA A 102 -15.79 -7.39 -4.34
CA ALA A 102 -16.92 -6.98 -3.52
C ALA A 102 -16.89 -5.48 -3.13
N SER A 103 -15.72 -4.87 -3.14
CA SER A 103 -15.49 -3.51 -2.63
C SER A 103 -14.80 -2.57 -3.64
N GLU A 104 -14.22 -3.11 -4.71
CA GLU A 104 -13.40 -2.35 -5.64
C GLU A 104 -13.42 -2.93 -7.06
N VAL A 105 -13.08 -2.08 -8.02
CA VAL A 105 -12.65 -2.50 -9.35
C VAL A 105 -11.15 -2.23 -9.46
N ALA A 106 -10.45 -3.17 -10.10
CA ALA A 106 -9.02 -3.09 -10.31
C ALA A 106 -8.66 -3.44 -11.75
N PHE A 107 -7.66 -2.76 -12.26
CA PHE A 107 -7.01 -3.08 -13.53
C PHE A 107 -5.51 -3.18 -13.29
N SER A 108 -4.90 -4.21 -13.80
CA SER A 108 -3.45 -4.37 -13.78
C SER A 108 -2.95 -4.88 -15.13
N ALA A 109 -1.74 -4.45 -15.48
CA ALA A 109 -1.08 -4.92 -16.69
C ALA A 109 0.42 -5.03 -16.45
N ASN A 110 1.06 -5.98 -17.15
CA ASN A 110 2.50 -6.13 -17.14
C ASN A 110 2.99 -6.65 -18.48
N GLY A 111 4.25 -6.41 -18.79
CA GLY A 111 4.83 -6.89 -20.04
C GLY A 111 6.11 -6.15 -20.43
N PRO A 112 6.62 -6.45 -21.66
CA PRO A 112 7.77 -5.78 -22.21
C PRO A 112 7.37 -4.44 -22.85
N LEU A 113 8.22 -3.41 -22.69
CA LEU A 113 8.24 -2.17 -23.48
C LEU A 113 9.38 -2.18 -24.53
N GLY A 114 9.87 -3.37 -24.86
CA GLY A 114 11.00 -3.60 -25.75
C GLY A 114 11.92 -4.69 -25.19
N LYS A 115 13.06 -4.90 -25.81
CA LYS A 115 13.96 -6.02 -25.47
C LYS A 115 14.60 -5.93 -24.08
N LYS A 116 14.71 -4.74 -23.53
CA LYS A 116 15.43 -4.47 -22.27
C LYS A 116 14.59 -3.78 -21.20
N THR A 117 13.32 -3.51 -21.49
CA THR A 117 12.45 -2.74 -20.59
C THR A 117 11.19 -3.52 -20.33
N THR A 118 10.80 -3.61 -19.06
CA THR A 118 9.54 -4.19 -18.63
C THR A 118 8.74 -3.21 -17.79
N TYR A 119 7.44 -3.41 -17.73
CA TYR A 119 6.54 -2.62 -16.90
C TYR A 119 5.60 -3.47 -16.09
N LEU A 120 5.21 -2.94 -14.94
CA LEU A 120 4.04 -3.31 -14.13
C LEU A 120 3.24 -2.06 -13.91
N VAL A 121 1.92 -2.14 -14.03
CA VAL A 121 1.02 -1.03 -13.70
C VAL A 121 -0.27 -1.57 -13.10
N SER A 122 -0.79 -0.91 -12.07
CA SER A 122 -2.13 -1.17 -11.56
C SER A 122 -2.84 0.12 -11.21
N VAL A 123 -4.17 0.12 -11.35
CA VAL A 123 -5.08 1.16 -10.89
C VAL A 123 -6.24 0.48 -10.21
N ARG A 124 -6.62 0.96 -9.00
CA ARG A 124 -7.78 0.46 -8.27
C ARG A 124 -8.70 1.63 -7.89
N ARG A 125 -9.99 1.35 -7.89
CA ARG A 125 -11.02 2.28 -7.42
C ARG A 125 -12.01 1.54 -6.56
N SER A 126 -12.19 2.01 -5.33
CA SER A 126 -13.18 1.43 -4.43
C SER A 126 -14.58 2.00 -4.70
N TYR A 127 -15.58 1.19 -4.37
CA TYR A 127 -16.98 1.59 -4.27
C TYR A 127 -17.59 1.21 -2.91
N LEU A 128 -16.76 1.12 -1.88
CA LEU A 128 -17.13 0.84 -0.50
C LEU A 128 -18.26 1.75 0.00
N GLN A 129 -18.31 2.99 -0.47
CA GLN A 129 -19.37 3.95 -0.13
C GLN A 129 -20.78 3.42 -0.41
N PHE A 130 -20.99 2.68 -1.51
CA PHE A 130 -22.30 2.13 -1.84
C PHE A 130 -22.67 0.99 -0.90
N LEU A 131 -21.72 0.10 -0.62
CA LEU A 131 -21.88 -0.99 0.31
C LEU A 131 -22.18 -0.46 1.73
N PHE A 132 -21.38 0.49 2.21
CA PHE A 132 -21.51 1.08 3.53
C PHE A 132 -22.84 1.85 3.68
N LYS A 133 -23.26 2.54 2.63
CA LYS A 133 -24.57 3.18 2.60
C LYS A 133 -25.72 2.17 2.67
N ALA A 134 -25.61 1.04 1.94
CA ALA A 134 -26.62 0.00 1.91
C ALA A 134 -26.80 -0.71 3.26
N ILE A 135 -25.72 -0.90 4.03
CA ILE A 135 -25.76 -1.51 5.35
C ILE A 135 -25.92 -0.49 6.51
N GLY A 136 -26.16 0.80 6.17
CA GLY A 136 -26.49 1.83 7.14
C GLY A 136 -25.32 2.27 8.01
N LEU A 137 -24.09 2.26 7.50
CA LEU A 137 -22.94 2.78 8.24
C LEU A 137 -22.87 4.32 8.17
N PRO A 138 -22.38 4.97 9.24
CA PRO A 138 -22.34 6.43 9.34
C PRO A 138 -21.23 7.09 8.51
N PHE A 139 -20.36 6.33 7.87
CA PHE A 139 -19.25 6.83 7.07
C PHE A 139 -19.15 6.12 5.71
N LEU A 140 -18.67 6.86 4.70
CA LEU A 140 -18.68 6.45 3.30
C LEU A 140 -17.26 6.58 2.71
N PRO A 141 -16.39 5.58 2.92
CA PRO A 141 -15.02 5.62 2.41
C PRO A 141 -14.95 5.35 0.91
N THR A 142 -14.10 6.09 0.22
CA THR A 142 -13.67 5.81 -1.15
C THR A 142 -12.19 6.01 -1.30
N TYR A 143 -11.55 5.19 -2.10
CA TYR A 143 -10.16 5.39 -2.48
C TYR A 143 -9.94 5.14 -3.97
N THR A 144 -8.89 5.74 -4.48
CA THR A 144 -8.31 5.42 -5.78
C THR A 144 -6.81 5.34 -5.59
N ASP A 145 -6.21 4.29 -6.07
CA ASP A 145 -4.75 4.17 -6.07
C ASP A 145 -4.21 3.76 -7.42
N ALA A 146 -2.94 4.06 -7.61
CA ALA A 146 -2.18 3.66 -8.77
C ALA A 146 -0.76 3.28 -8.35
N GLN A 147 -0.23 2.23 -8.96
CA GLN A 147 1.12 1.75 -8.73
C GLN A 147 1.75 1.40 -10.07
N PHE A 148 3.04 1.72 -10.22
CA PHE A 148 3.80 1.27 -11.37
C PHE A 148 5.25 0.94 -11.01
N LYS A 149 5.85 0.06 -11.81
CA LYS A 149 7.29 -0.17 -11.86
C LYS A 149 7.71 -0.30 -13.31
N ILE A 150 8.70 0.46 -13.71
CA ILE A 150 9.36 0.35 -15.01
C ILE A 150 10.81 -0.03 -14.74
N LYS A 151 11.23 -1.18 -15.25
CA LYS A 151 12.60 -1.68 -15.11
C LYS A 151 13.27 -1.67 -16.47
N HIS A 152 14.47 -1.08 -16.55
CA HIS A 152 15.30 -1.04 -17.75
C HIS A 152 16.66 -1.68 -17.47
N GLN A 153 17.01 -2.69 -18.26
CA GLN A 153 18.32 -3.33 -18.27
C GLN A 153 19.25 -2.54 -19.21
N ILE A 154 20.14 -1.75 -18.65
CA ILE A 154 21.10 -0.95 -19.43
C ILE A 154 22.08 -1.88 -20.15
N ASP A 155 22.71 -2.78 -19.38
CA ASP A 155 23.61 -3.81 -19.83
C ASP A 155 23.58 -5.04 -18.89
N LYS A 156 24.50 -5.98 -19.01
CA LYS A 156 24.53 -7.21 -18.19
C LYS A 156 24.77 -6.94 -16.69
N GLN A 157 25.39 -5.82 -16.37
CA GLN A 157 25.77 -5.48 -14.99
C GLN A 157 24.93 -4.34 -14.40
N ASN A 158 24.19 -3.60 -15.23
CA ASN A 158 23.53 -2.37 -14.81
C ASN A 158 22.04 -2.40 -15.12
N GLU A 159 21.23 -2.12 -14.11
CA GLU A 159 19.79 -1.93 -14.27
C GLU A 159 19.30 -0.69 -13.52
N ILE A 160 18.27 -0.07 -14.04
CA ILE A 160 17.54 1.02 -13.39
C ILE A 160 16.05 0.70 -13.31
N SER A 161 15.43 1.01 -12.19
CA SER A 161 13.99 0.86 -12.00
C SER A 161 13.40 2.18 -11.54
N PHE A 162 12.27 2.55 -12.14
CA PHE A 162 11.42 3.66 -11.68
C PHE A 162 10.17 3.08 -11.04
N ILE A 163 9.82 3.59 -9.85
CA ILE A 163 8.73 3.08 -9.04
C ILE A 163 7.85 4.25 -8.65
N GLY A 164 6.55 4.06 -8.78
CA GLY A 164 5.55 5.01 -8.33
C GLY A 164 4.42 4.32 -7.59
N LEU A 165 3.97 4.97 -6.52
CA LEU A 165 2.82 4.60 -5.72
C LEU A 165 2.04 5.87 -5.39
N GLY A 166 0.74 5.88 -5.61
CA GLY A 166 -0.12 7.01 -5.30
C GLY A 166 -1.48 6.57 -4.84
N ALA A 167 -2.07 7.31 -3.89
CA ALA A 167 -3.40 7.06 -3.35
C ALA A 167 -4.15 8.37 -3.11
N LEU A 168 -5.44 8.33 -3.39
CA LEU A 168 -6.41 9.39 -3.11
C LEU A 168 -7.50 8.80 -2.24
N ASP A 169 -7.62 9.27 -1.01
CA ASP A 169 -8.58 8.81 -0.02
C ASP A 169 -9.61 9.90 0.26
N ASP A 170 -10.88 9.55 0.26
CA ASP A 170 -11.99 10.44 0.61
C ASP A 170 -12.98 9.66 1.49
N MET A 171 -13.14 10.08 2.73
CA MET A 171 -14.12 9.55 3.66
C MET A 171 -15.12 10.63 4.02
N LYS A 172 -16.36 10.44 3.60
CA LYS A 172 -17.49 11.33 3.87
C LYS A 172 -18.37 10.76 4.96
N LEU A 173 -19.09 11.63 5.65
CA LEU A 173 -20.13 11.24 6.59
C LEU A 173 -21.43 10.91 5.85
N ASN A 174 -22.16 9.91 6.32
CA ASN A 174 -23.48 9.54 5.80
C ASN A 174 -24.58 10.30 6.56
N THR A 175 -24.72 11.58 6.29
CA THR A 175 -25.70 12.46 6.95
C THR A 175 -27.17 12.21 6.55
N GLY A 176 -27.39 11.40 5.51
CA GLY A 176 -28.73 11.10 4.98
C GLY A 176 -29.39 9.86 5.60
N MET A 177 -28.86 9.34 6.70
CA MET A 177 -29.45 8.18 7.40
C MET A 177 -30.78 8.54 8.05
N LYS A 178 -31.79 7.67 7.87
CA LYS A 178 -33.05 7.73 8.60
C LYS A 178 -32.93 6.80 9.81
N ASP A 179 -33.49 7.19 10.93
CA ASP A 179 -33.54 6.38 12.18
C ASP A 179 -32.14 6.02 12.70
N MET A 180 -31.33 7.03 12.98
CA MET A 180 -29.99 6.84 13.54
C MET A 180 -30.03 6.37 14.99
N SER A 181 -29.29 5.28 15.29
CA SER A 181 -28.98 4.90 16.66
C SER A 181 -28.14 5.97 17.36
N ASP A 182 -28.14 6.01 18.68
CA ASP A 182 -27.31 6.96 19.42
C ASP A 182 -25.81 6.75 19.18
N GLU A 183 -25.39 5.49 18.94
CA GLU A 183 -24.03 5.15 18.52
C GLU A 183 -23.67 5.79 17.17
N ASN A 184 -24.55 5.70 16.18
CA ASN A 184 -24.33 6.31 14.87
C ASN A 184 -24.30 7.84 14.93
N LYS A 185 -25.13 8.46 15.80
CA LYS A 185 -25.07 9.92 16.06
C LYS A 185 -23.73 10.31 16.63
N TYR A 186 -23.25 9.57 17.64
CA TYR A 186 -21.94 9.80 18.24
C TYR A 186 -20.81 9.68 17.21
N ILE A 187 -20.83 8.63 16.38
CA ILE A 187 -19.83 8.46 15.33
C ILE A 187 -19.84 9.63 14.34
N LEU A 188 -21.03 10.09 13.91
CA LEU A 188 -21.17 11.22 12.99
C LEU A 188 -20.67 12.53 13.58
N GLU A 189 -20.79 12.73 14.90
CA GLU A 189 -20.34 13.94 15.59
C GLU A 189 -18.81 13.98 15.75
N TYR A 190 -18.18 12.83 16.00
CA TYR A 190 -16.75 12.75 16.34
C TYR A 190 -15.86 12.21 15.23
N LEU A 191 -16.40 11.58 14.19
CA LEU A 191 -15.60 11.03 13.10
C LEU A 191 -15.13 12.14 12.16
N PRO A 192 -13.82 12.35 11.98
CA PRO A 192 -13.33 13.36 11.08
C PRO A 192 -13.59 13.00 9.60
N VAL A 193 -13.92 13.99 8.81
CA VAL A 193 -13.88 13.88 7.33
C VAL A 193 -12.42 13.80 6.91
N VAL A 194 -12.07 12.73 6.20
CA VAL A 194 -10.69 12.52 5.74
C VAL A 194 -10.59 12.74 4.24
N LYS A 195 -9.74 13.66 3.82
CA LYS A 195 -9.27 13.79 2.43
C LYS A 195 -7.76 13.71 2.43
N GLN A 196 -7.23 12.61 1.92
CA GLN A 196 -5.81 12.33 1.94
C GLN A 196 -5.29 12.08 0.54
N LYS A 197 -4.09 12.60 0.27
CA LYS A 197 -3.32 12.32 -0.94
C LYS A 197 -1.96 11.81 -0.51
N THR A 198 -1.62 10.63 -0.97
CA THR A 198 -0.32 10.01 -0.73
C THR A 198 0.33 9.71 -2.06
N TYR A 199 1.61 10.05 -2.24
CA TYR A 199 2.36 9.65 -3.41
C TYR A 199 3.84 9.47 -3.06
N THR A 200 4.45 8.51 -3.73
CA THR A 200 5.89 8.26 -3.69
C THR A 200 6.38 7.96 -5.10
N LEU A 201 7.46 8.60 -5.48
CA LEU A 201 8.19 8.33 -6.71
C LEU A 201 9.64 8.06 -6.36
N GLY A 202 10.23 7.05 -6.97
CA GLY A 202 11.63 6.70 -6.73
C GLY A 202 12.30 6.09 -7.94
N ALA A 203 13.62 6.22 -7.97
CA ALA A 203 14.48 5.55 -8.93
C ALA A 203 15.52 4.73 -8.17
N VAL A 204 15.73 3.49 -8.61
CA VAL A 204 16.70 2.57 -8.02
C VAL A 204 17.64 2.09 -9.12
N TYR A 205 18.92 2.40 -8.97
CA TYR A 205 19.96 1.86 -9.81
C TYR A 205 20.67 0.72 -9.09
N LYS A 206 20.92 -0.37 -9.83
CA LYS A 206 21.69 -1.51 -9.33
C LYS A 206 22.85 -1.80 -10.26
N HIS A 207 24.01 -1.94 -9.65
CA HIS A 207 25.22 -2.45 -10.30
C HIS A 207 25.57 -3.81 -9.75
N PHE A 208 25.69 -4.80 -10.63
CA PHE A 208 26.11 -6.16 -10.28
C PHE A 208 27.61 -6.28 -10.55
N ALA A 209 28.42 -6.21 -9.49
CA ALA A 209 29.83 -6.47 -9.60
C ALA A 209 30.04 -7.94 -10.00
N GLY A 210 30.68 -8.17 -11.14
CA GLY A 210 31.06 -9.51 -11.56
C GLY A 210 32.05 -10.10 -10.55
N HIS A 211 31.79 -11.30 -10.08
CA HIS A 211 32.85 -12.09 -9.46
C HIS A 211 33.74 -12.61 -10.59
N ASN A 212 35.00 -12.12 -10.65
CA ASN A 212 36.07 -12.74 -11.40
C ASN A 212 36.49 -14.02 -10.68
#